data_d41066a1522baace0be27fad9f5f9e74
#
_entry.id   d41066a1522baace0be27fad9f5f9e74
#
_cell.length_a   1.000
_cell.length_b   1.000
_cell.length_c   1.000
_cell.angle_alpha   90.00
_cell.angle_beta   90.00
_cell.angle_gamma   90.00
#
_symmetry.space_group_name_H-M   'P 1'
#
loop_
_entity.id
_entity.type
_entity.pdbx_description
1 polymer ?
#
loop_
_entity_poly.entity_id
_entity_poly.type
_entity_poly.pdbx_seq_one_letter_code
_entity_poly.pdbx_strand_id
1 'polypeptide(L)'
;MSVFLGYWRLTGRRLGQEETKRPHCKQLDVRREWRLLSPEQQESYINAVSCLMDQPSIFHANTSYYDDFIFAHSKTGSYSHYAAAFLPWHRMYVHIYEQALREKCGYTGSMPYWDWTLDAHDLSSSPVWSKSHGFGGDGDFSAPETLHHGRCVLDGPFAKSTRAWSAISEGHSHDVGYSPHCLSRGFVINDPGTPPQEIELLHELISPIYIQETLEQPDYESFFKMFESGAHNAIPQFVRGDFLTFTAPNDPVFFLHHAQVDRLWWLWQQRDPATRLVQFHGPSEDFRHHEHDASSSTLLDVLPIGGLTEDMRVEDVMDTNNGILCYIY
;
A
#
# COMPACT_ATOMS: atom_id res chain seq x y z
N MET A 1 -58.86 -47.68 -5.21
CA MET A 1 -58.25 -46.51 -4.50
C MET A 1 -56.99 -46.13 -5.28
N SER A 2 -57.14 -45.16 -6.17
CA SER A 2 -56.04 -44.68 -7.01
C SER A 2 -55.52 -43.36 -6.41
N VAL A 3 -54.23 -43.29 -6.13
CA VAL A 3 -53.55 -42.11 -5.68
C VAL A 3 -52.88 -41.45 -6.87
N PHE A 4 -53.30 -40.25 -7.20
CA PHE A 4 -52.70 -39.40 -8.22
C PHE A 4 -51.42 -38.75 -7.71
N LEU A 5 -50.28 -38.99 -8.36
CA LEU A 5 -49.05 -38.30 -8.20
C LEU A 5 -48.99 -37.10 -9.17
N GLY A 6 -49.14 -35.89 -8.64
CA GLY A 6 -48.99 -34.67 -9.39
C GLY A 6 -47.51 -34.30 -9.58
N TYR A 7 -47.04 -34.25 -10.83
CA TYR A 7 -45.74 -33.72 -11.20
C TYR A 7 -45.78 -32.18 -11.22
N TRP A 8 -45.07 -31.51 -10.31
CA TRP A 8 -44.79 -30.12 -10.45
C TRP A 8 -43.55 -29.91 -11.32
N ARG A 9 -43.76 -29.36 -12.53
CA ARG A 9 -42.69 -28.81 -13.35
C ARG A 9 -42.21 -27.51 -12.72
N LEU A 10 -41.01 -27.50 -12.16
CA LEU A 10 -40.27 -26.29 -11.84
C LEU A 10 -39.77 -25.66 -13.16
N THR A 11 -40.45 -24.63 -13.62
CA THR A 11 -39.94 -23.73 -14.67
C THR A 11 -38.83 -22.91 -14.09
N GLY A 12 -37.57 -23.28 -14.37
CA GLY A 12 -36.39 -22.51 -14.03
C GLY A 12 -36.46 -21.12 -14.73
N ARG A 13 -36.84 -20.08 -14.02
CA ARG A 13 -36.52 -18.74 -14.43
C ARG A 13 -35.00 -18.59 -14.23
N ARG A 14 -34.27 -18.44 -15.35
CA ARG A 14 -32.94 -17.83 -15.32
C ARG A 14 -33.15 -16.41 -14.82
N LEU A 15 -32.71 -16.16 -13.59
CA LEU A 15 -32.48 -14.80 -13.10
C LEU A 15 -31.35 -14.25 -13.99
N GLY A 16 -31.70 -13.38 -14.93
CA GLY A 16 -30.73 -12.55 -15.61
C GLY A 16 -30.05 -11.71 -14.54
N GLN A 17 -28.79 -11.92 -14.34
CA GLN A 17 -27.96 -10.95 -13.64
C GLN A 17 -27.95 -9.71 -14.53
N GLU A 18 -28.76 -8.71 -14.20
CA GLU A 18 -28.50 -7.34 -14.65
C GLU A 18 -27.13 -6.98 -14.04
N GLU A 19 -26.12 -6.91 -14.90
CA GLU A 19 -24.89 -6.18 -14.59
C GLU A 19 -25.33 -4.76 -14.22
N THR A 20 -25.49 -4.48 -12.96
CA THR A 20 -25.68 -3.11 -12.47
C THR A 20 -24.34 -2.41 -12.69
N LYS A 21 -24.18 -1.78 -13.86
CA LYS A 21 -23.04 -0.87 -14.11
C LYS A 21 -23.02 0.13 -12.98
N ARG A 22 -21.97 0.12 -12.19
CA ARG A 22 -21.77 1.12 -11.13
C ARG A 22 -21.77 2.51 -11.73
N PRO A 23 -22.35 3.49 -11.09
CA PRO A 23 -22.32 4.86 -11.59
C PRO A 23 -20.87 5.36 -11.63
N HIS A 24 -20.49 6.00 -12.73
CA HIS A 24 -19.21 6.72 -12.82
C HIS A 24 -19.16 7.82 -11.75
N CYS A 25 -17.94 8.15 -11.34
CA CYS A 25 -17.69 9.24 -10.41
C CYS A 25 -18.23 10.56 -10.93
N LYS A 26 -18.93 11.31 -10.09
CA LYS A 26 -19.43 12.64 -10.44
C LYS A 26 -18.30 13.66 -10.54
N GLN A 27 -17.26 13.46 -9.75
CA GLN A 27 -16.05 14.26 -9.70
C GLN A 27 -14.88 13.32 -9.39
N LEU A 28 -13.73 13.58 -9.99
CA LEU A 28 -12.50 12.87 -9.73
C LEU A 28 -11.55 13.75 -8.94
N ASP A 29 -11.02 13.23 -7.85
CA ASP A 29 -9.92 13.84 -7.13
C ASP A 29 -8.62 13.66 -7.92
N VAL A 30 -7.74 14.66 -7.89
CA VAL A 30 -6.42 14.57 -8.52
C VAL A 30 -5.40 14.36 -7.43
N ARG A 31 -4.80 13.18 -7.38
CA ARG A 31 -3.65 12.88 -6.51
C ARG A 31 -2.41 13.54 -7.08
N ARG A 32 -1.61 14.18 -6.23
CA ARG A 32 -0.44 14.98 -6.66
C ARG A 32 0.83 14.50 -6.00
N GLU A 33 1.92 14.68 -6.69
CA GLU A 33 3.27 14.45 -6.16
C GLU A 33 3.54 15.41 -4.99
N TRP A 34 4.23 14.90 -3.95
CA TRP A 34 4.50 15.63 -2.71
C TRP A 34 5.11 17.02 -2.92
N ARG A 35 6.04 17.17 -3.87
CA ARG A 35 6.70 18.44 -4.22
C ARG A 35 5.77 19.47 -4.84
N LEU A 36 4.65 19.04 -5.40
CA LEU A 36 3.66 19.90 -6.06
C LEU A 36 2.63 20.46 -5.08
N LEU A 37 2.65 20.00 -3.83
CA LEU A 37 1.82 20.54 -2.76
C LEU A 37 2.44 21.81 -2.22
N SER A 38 1.60 22.83 -1.91
CA SER A 38 2.08 24.00 -1.17
C SER A 38 2.46 23.60 0.27
N PRO A 39 3.30 24.38 0.97
CA PRO A 39 3.64 24.13 2.37
C PRO A 39 2.40 23.94 3.26
N GLU A 40 1.35 24.71 3.03
CA GLU A 40 0.09 24.61 3.79
C GLU A 40 -0.66 23.30 3.49
N GLN A 41 -0.59 22.82 2.25
CA GLN A 41 -1.18 21.52 1.88
C GLN A 41 -0.39 20.36 2.48
N GLN A 42 0.96 20.44 2.48
CA GLN A 42 1.82 19.46 3.14
C GLN A 42 1.56 19.42 4.65
N GLU A 43 1.47 20.58 5.29
CA GLU A 43 1.14 20.70 6.73
C GLU A 43 -0.25 20.15 7.03
N SER A 44 -1.25 20.45 6.19
CA SER A 44 -2.60 19.92 6.35
C SER A 44 -2.64 18.39 6.31
N TYR A 45 -1.88 17.76 5.40
CA TYR A 45 -1.76 16.31 5.35
C TYR A 45 -1.08 15.74 6.59
N ILE A 46 0.07 16.30 6.99
CA ILE A 46 0.83 15.88 8.17
C ILE A 46 -0.03 15.99 9.43
N ASN A 47 -0.78 17.09 9.59
CA ASN A 47 -1.67 17.29 10.73
C ASN A 47 -2.81 16.27 10.75
N ALA A 48 -3.36 15.90 9.59
CA ALA A 48 -4.38 14.85 9.50
C ALA A 48 -3.82 13.47 9.88
N VAL A 49 -2.58 13.15 9.47
CA VAL A 49 -1.90 11.92 9.89
C VAL A 49 -1.68 11.90 11.41
N SER A 50 -1.20 13.01 11.98
CA SER A 50 -1.01 13.14 13.44
C SER A 50 -2.34 13.00 14.17
N CYS A 51 -3.40 13.63 13.67
CA CYS A 51 -4.75 13.50 14.24
C CYS A 51 -5.22 12.03 14.23
N LEU A 52 -4.95 11.27 13.15
CA LEU A 52 -5.36 9.87 13.07
C LEU A 52 -4.61 8.99 14.09
N MET A 53 -3.38 9.37 14.45
CA MET A 53 -2.61 8.74 15.53
C MET A 53 -3.19 9.03 16.93
N ASP A 54 -4.00 10.07 17.07
CA ASP A 54 -4.69 10.42 18.30
C ASP A 54 -6.13 9.86 18.37
N GLN A 55 -6.69 9.34 17.26
CA GLN A 55 -8.00 8.71 17.27
C GLN A 55 -7.96 7.34 17.95
N PRO A 56 -9.00 6.96 18.72
CA PRO A 56 -9.05 5.65 19.35
C PRO A 56 -9.13 4.52 18.31
N SER A 57 -8.40 3.44 18.53
CA SER A 57 -8.48 2.21 17.74
C SER A 57 -9.87 1.60 17.77
N ILE A 58 -10.25 0.94 16.68
CA ILE A 58 -11.46 0.10 16.61
C ILE A 58 -11.17 -1.37 16.95
N PHE A 59 -9.91 -1.77 17.00
CA PHE A 59 -9.51 -3.17 17.27
C PHE A 59 -9.00 -3.38 18.70
N HIS A 60 -8.26 -2.39 19.27
CA HIS A 60 -7.52 -2.58 20.51
C HIS A 60 -7.57 -1.33 21.40
N ALA A 61 -7.99 -1.48 22.63
CA ALA A 61 -8.27 -0.37 23.56
C ALA A 61 -7.07 0.56 23.87
N ASN A 62 -5.84 0.11 23.66
CA ASN A 62 -4.62 0.83 24.02
C ASN A 62 -3.79 1.30 22.82
N THR A 63 -4.38 1.29 21.62
CA THR A 63 -3.71 1.71 20.39
C THR A 63 -4.55 2.78 19.68
N SER A 64 -4.02 3.36 18.60
CA SER A 64 -4.71 4.37 17.82
C SER A 64 -5.40 3.77 16.59
N TYR A 65 -6.30 4.55 15.97
CA TYR A 65 -6.89 4.18 14.67
C TYR A 65 -5.82 4.08 13.57
N TYR A 66 -4.74 4.86 13.68
CA TYR A 66 -3.59 4.71 12.80
C TYR A 66 -2.94 3.33 12.96
N ASP A 67 -2.79 2.84 14.20
CA ASP A 67 -2.20 1.52 14.47
C ASP A 67 -3.07 0.36 13.96
N ASP A 68 -4.36 0.58 13.73
CA ASP A 68 -5.26 -0.42 13.12
C ASP A 68 -4.84 -0.74 11.68
N PHE A 69 -4.31 0.25 10.94
CA PHE A 69 -3.74 0.02 9.61
C PHE A 69 -2.52 -0.89 9.65
N ILE A 70 -1.60 -0.67 10.60
CA ILE A 70 -0.42 -1.52 10.77
C ILE A 70 -0.84 -2.96 11.07
N PHE A 71 -1.79 -3.13 11.99
CA PHE A 71 -2.31 -4.44 12.36
C PHE A 71 -2.97 -5.15 11.17
N ALA A 72 -3.84 -4.47 10.43
CA ALA A 72 -4.53 -5.02 9.26
C ALA A 72 -3.54 -5.44 8.15
N HIS A 73 -2.56 -4.59 7.82
CA HIS A 73 -1.54 -4.87 6.82
C HIS A 73 -0.72 -6.13 7.19
N SER A 74 -0.31 -6.24 8.45
CA SER A 74 0.45 -7.40 8.90
C SER A 74 -0.39 -8.69 8.84
N LYS A 75 -1.68 -8.64 9.21
CA LYS A 75 -2.55 -9.82 9.22
C LYS A 75 -2.90 -10.33 7.83
N THR A 76 -2.87 -9.47 6.82
CA THR A 76 -3.16 -9.82 5.42
C THR A 76 -1.91 -9.99 4.56
N GLY A 77 -0.72 -9.84 5.14
CA GLY A 77 0.55 -9.78 4.43
C GLY A 77 0.82 -10.94 3.47
N SER A 78 0.50 -12.18 3.85
CA SER A 78 0.69 -13.36 2.99
C SER A 78 -0.23 -13.37 1.76
N TYR A 79 -1.37 -12.68 1.84
CA TYR A 79 -2.32 -12.55 0.74
C TYR A 79 -2.00 -11.34 -0.14
N SER A 80 -1.53 -10.25 0.46
CA SER A 80 -1.34 -8.95 -0.19
C SER A 80 0.08 -8.71 -0.73
N HIS A 81 1.00 -9.65 -0.56
CA HIS A 81 2.38 -9.56 -1.06
C HIS A 81 2.77 -10.82 -1.83
N TYR A 82 3.57 -10.61 -2.89
CA TYR A 82 4.05 -11.66 -3.78
C TYR A 82 2.92 -12.54 -4.37
N ALA A 83 1.74 -11.97 -4.47
CA ALA A 83 0.53 -12.58 -4.99
C ALA A 83 -0.18 -11.61 -5.94
N ALA A 84 -1.08 -12.13 -6.78
CA ALA A 84 -1.81 -11.28 -7.72
C ALA A 84 -2.60 -10.17 -7.03
N ALA A 85 -3.04 -10.37 -5.79
CA ALA A 85 -3.76 -9.37 -5.01
C ALA A 85 -2.93 -8.15 -4.59
N PHE A 86 -1.60 -8.16 -4.76
CA PHE A 86 -0.70 -7.09 -4.32
C PHE A 86 -1.22 -5.68 -4.71
N LEU A 87 -1.43 -5.43 -6.00
CA LEU A 87 -1.81 -4.10 -6.47
C LEU A 87 -3.24 -3.70 -6.09
N PRO A 88 -4.29 -4.53 -6.33
CA PRO A 88 -5.65 -4.15 -5.97
C PRO A 88 -5.86 -4.03 -4.46
N TRP A 89 -5.18 -4.85 -3.66
CA TRP A 89 -5.26 -4.75 -2.21
C TRP A 89 -4.68 -3.43 -1.70
N HIS A 90 -3.48 -3.05 -2.13
CA HIS A 90 -2.84 -1.81 -1.69
C HIS A 90 -3.55 -0.56 -2.24
N ARG A 91 -4.13 -0.61 -3.46
CA ARG A 91 -5.01 0.45 -3.97
C ARG A 91 -6.18 0.71 -3.03
N MET A 92 -6.88 -0.35 -2.62
CA MET A 92 -8.00 -0.23 -1.69
C MET A 92 -7.54 0.22 -0.30
N TYR A 93 -6.43 -0.32 0.20
CA TYR A 93 -5.87 0.03 1.49
C TYR A 93 -5.49 1.53 1.59
N VAL A 94 -4.83 2.08 0.57
CA VAL A 94 -4.53 3.52 0.49
C VAL A 94 -5.81 4.35 0.39
N HIS A 95 -6.83 3.87 -0.33
CA HIS A 95 -8.12 4.56 -0.40
C HIS A 95 -8.82 4.61 0.96
N ILE A 96 -8.86 3.51 1.70
CA ILE A 96 -9.45 3.46 3.06
C ILE A 96 -8.70 4.43 3.99
N TYR A 97 -7.37 4.46 3.90
CA TYR A 97 -6.57 5.40 4.68
C TYR A 97 -6.92 6.86 4.35
N GLU A 98 -7.02 7.21 3.06
CA GLU A 98 -7.43 8.55 2.63
C GLU A 98 -8.82 8.91 3.16
N GLN A 99 -9.79 7.98 3.12
CA GLN A 99 -11.13 8.20 3.70
C GLN A 99 -11.07 8.39 5.22
N ALA A 100 -10.24 7.61 5.94
CA ALA A 100 -10.05 7.78 7.37
C ALA A 100 -9.50 9.16 7.74
N LEU A 101 -8.52 9.69 6.98
CA LEU A 101 -8.02 11.06 7.16
C LEU A 101 -9.13 12.10 6.96
N ARG A 102 -10.01 11.90 5.97
CA ARG A 102 -11.13 12.80 5.68
C ARG A 102 -12.20 12.74 6.77
N GLU A 103 -12.65 11.55 7.12
CA GLU A 103 -13.80 11.34 8.01
C GLU A 103 -13.47 11.58 9.49
N LYS A 104 -12.27 11.16 9.92
CA LYS A 104 -11.87 11.25 11.34
C LYS A 104 -11.12 12.54 11.67
N CYS A 105 -10.41 13.11 10.67
CA CYS A 105 -9.51 14.24 10.89
C CYS A 105 -9.82 15.47 10.03
N GLY A 106 -10.89 15.44 9.23
CA GLY A 106 -11.33 16.58 8.44
C GLY A 106 -10.36 16.99 7.32
N TYR A 107 -9.51 16.06 6.85
CA TYR A 107 -8.64 16.32 5.72
C TYR A 107 -9.46 16.57 4.44
N THR A 108 -9.17 17.67 3.75
CA THR A 108 -9.92 18.09 2.55
C THR A 108 -9.13 17.94 1.26
N GLY A 109 -7.87 17.54 1.36
CA GLY A 109 -7.01 17.29 0.20
C GLY A 109 -7.23 15.89 -0.37
N SER A 110 -6.47 15.59 -1.44
CA SER A 110 -6.35 14.24 -2.00
C SER A 110 -5.09 13.56 -1.49
N MET A 111 -5.04 12.22 -1.52
CA MET A 111 -3.87 11.46 -1.14
C MET A 111 -2.64 11.90 -1.95
N PRO A 112 -1.55 12.37 -1.35
CA PRO A 112 -0.32 12.68 -2.07
C PRO A 112 0.45 11.39 -2.39
N TYR A 113 1.33 11.43 -3.40
CA TYR A 113 2.27 10.36 -3.67
C TYR A 113 3.72 10.88 -3.67
N TRP A 114 4.64 9.99 -3.41
CA TRP A 114 6.08 10.23 -3.51
C TRP A 114 6.62 9.59 -4.78
N ASP A 115 6.92 10.42 -5.79
CA ASP A 115 7.59 9.95 -7.00
C ASP A 115 9.09 9.79 -6.76
N TRP A 116 9.47 8.69 -6.16
CA TRP A 116 10.86 8.35 -5.82
C TRP A 116 11.75 8.17 -7.07
N THR A 117 11.19 8.06 -8.28
CA THR A 117 11.99 8.05 -9.50
C THR A 117 12.71 9.38 -9.73
N LEU A 118 12.16 10.49 -9.19
CA LEU A 118 12.78 11.80 -9.23
C LEU A 118 13.99 11.90 -8.30
N ASP A 119 14.10 10.98 -7.34
CA ASP A 119 15.17 10.90 -6.35
C ASP A 119 16.09 9.70 -6.59
N ALA A 120 16.01 9.04 -7.77
CA ALA A 120 16.72 7.79 -8.05
C ALA A 120 18.25 7.88 -7.91
N HIS A 121 18.84 9.08 -7.95
CA HIS A 121 20.27 9.30 -7.73
C HIS A 121 20.64 9.45 -6.25
N ASP A 122 19.71 9.93 -5.42
CA ASP A 122 19.91 10.16 -3.99
C ASP A 122 18.55 10.22 -3.27
N LEU A 123 18.03 9.07 -2.89
CA LEU A 123 16.78 8.96 -2.14
C LEU A 123 16.82 9.70 -0.80
N SER A 124 18.02 9.85 -0.19
CA SER A 124 18.16 10.51 1.11
C SER A 124 17.93 12.01 1.05
N SER A 125 18.07 12.62 -0.12
CA SER A 125 17.80 14.03 -0.35
C SER A 125 16.36 14.36 -0.70
N SER A 126 15.49 13.36 -0.77
CA SER A 126 14.07 13.56 -1.12
C SER A 126 13.38 14.52 -0.16
N PRO A 127 12.55 15.46 -0.66
CA PRO A 127 11.77 16.37 0.18
C PRO A 127 10.81 15.71 1.16
N VAL A 128 10.43 14.46 0.96
CA VAL A 128 9.61 13.71 1.94
C VAL A 128 10.31 13.57 3.29
N TRP A 129 11.65 13.61 3.31
CA TRP A 129 12.46 13.54 4.53
C TRP A 129 12.70 14.90 5.21
N SER A 130 12.08 15.97 4.69
CA SER A 130 12.20 17.29 5.31
C SER A 130 11.72 17.29 6.74
N LYS A 131 12.48 17.95 7.63
CA LYS A 131 12.15 18.09 9.06
C LYS A 131 10.97 19.03 9.30
N SER A 132 10.73 19.99 8.41
CA SER A 132 9.70 21.04 8.57
C SER A 132 8.46 20.82 7.70
N HIS A 133 8.64 20.29 6.49
CA HIS A 133 7.58 20.12 5.51
C HIS A 133 7.59 18.68 4.94
N GLY A 134 7.96 17.71 5.75
CA GLY A 134 8.05 16.30 5.41
C GLY A 134 7.87 15.44 6.65
N PHE A 135 8.40 14.23 6.59
CA PHE A 135 8.16 13.17 7.58
C PHE A 135 9.33 12.94 8.52
N GLY A 136 10.30 13.87 8.56
CA GLY A 136 11.56 13.70 9.29
C GLY A 136 12.59 12.91 8.50
N GLY A 137 13.85 13.00 8.92
CA GLY A 137 15.00 12.37 8.27
C GLY A 137 15.23 10.92 8.66
N ASP A 138 16.50 10.54 8.60
CA ASP A 138 16.98 9.22 8.99
C ASP A 138 16.95 9.01 10.52
N GLY A 139 17.16 7.77 10.96
CA GLY A 139 17.37 7.44 12.36
C GLY A 139 18.67 8.05 12.92
N ASP A 140 18.69 8.32 14.21
CA ASP A 140 19.89 8.85 14.89
C ASP A 140 20.95 7.76 15.09
N PHE A 141 22.01 7.80 14.32
CA PHE A 141 23.13 6.85 14.41
C PHE A 141 23.90 6.89 15.73
N SER A 142 23.67 7.89 16.59
CA SER A 142 24.19 7.90 17.96
C SER A 142 23.31 7.11 18.95
N ALA A 143 22.07 6.79 18.55
CA ALA A 143 21.15 6.00 19.36
C ALA A 143 21.37 4.50 19.17
N PRO A 144 20.94 3.66 20.14
CA PRO A 144 20.94 2.21 19.97
C PRO A 144 20.14 1.79 18.73
N GLU A 145 20.61 0.73 18.05
CA GLU A 145 19.91 0.11 16.96
C GLU A 145 18.62 -0.55 17.46
N THR A 146 17.56 -0.36 16.69
CA THR A 146 16.27 -1.04 16.83
C THR A 146 16.21 -2.26 15.90
N LEU A 147 15.01 -2.75 15.58
CA LEU A 147 14.86 -3.83 14.61
C LEU A 147 15.29 -3.39 13.20
N HIS A 148 15.79 -4.34 12.42
CA HIS A 148 16.08 -4.18 10.98
C HIS A 148 17.02 -3.01 10.66
N HIS A 149 18.10 -2.86 11.43
CA HIS A 149 19.09 -1.80 11.28
C HIS A 149 18.54 -0.37 11.45
N GLY A 150 17.33 -0.23 11.99
CA GLY A 150 16.71 1.05 12.27
C GLY A 150 17.24 1.70 13.54
N ARG A 151 17.01 3.01 13.67
CA ARG A 151 17.22 3.82 14.88
C ARG A 151 16.11 4.83 14.98
N CYS A 152 15.84 5.31 16.19
CA CYS A 152 14.80 6.30 16.40
C CYS A 152 15.01 7.55 15.54
N VAL A 153 13.96 7.98 14.85
CA VAL A 153 13.90 9.27 14.17
C VAL A 153 13.66 10.35 15.22
N LEU A 154 14.58 11.33 15.32
CA LEU A 154 14.53 12.37 16.35
C LEU A 154 14.07 13.73 15.83
N ASP A 155 13.77 13.86 14.56
CA ASP A 155 13.34 15.10 13.92
C ASP A 155 12.03 14.94 13.14
N GLY A 156 11.48 16.08 12.71
CA GLY A 156 10.21 16.08 11.98
C GLY A 156 8.99 15.90 12.89
N PRO A 157 7.81 15.88 12.27
CA PRO A 157 6.54 15.90 13.01
C PRO A 157 6.26 14.61 13.80
N PHE A 158 6.84 13.49 13.39
CA PHE A 158 6.59 12.17 13.99
C PHE A 158 7.65 11.69 14.97
N ALA A 159 8.66 12.50 15.25
CA ALA A 159 9.79 12.16 16.13
C ALA A 159 9.39 11.76 17.57
N LYS A 160 8.23 12.25 18.04
CA LYS A 160 7.71 11.95 19.39
C LYS A 160 6.56 10.95 19.37
N SER A 161 6.17 10.45 18.20
CA SER A 161 5.07 9.51 18.10
C SER A 161 5.54 8.10 18.47
N THR A 162 4.66 7.37 19.15
CA THR A 162 4.88 5.97 19.51
C THR A 162 4.16 5.06 18.51
N ARG A 163 4.87 4.04 18.05
CA ARG A 163 4.30 2.95 17.22
C ARG A 163 3.93 1.80 18.13
N ALA A 164 2.76 1.21 17.92
CA ALA A 164 2.23 0.17 18.82
C ALA A 164 2.69 -1.24 18.45
N TRP A 165 2.86 -1.52 17.16
CA TRP A 165 3.05 -2.86 16.65
C TRP A 165 4.44 -3.07 16.08
N SER A 166 5.07 -4.20 16.45
CA SER A 166 6.33 -4.65 15.88
C SER A 166 6.22 -6.10 15.43
N ALA A 167 7.01 -6.50 14.44
CA ALA A 167 7.16 -7.91 14.08
C ALA A 167 7.73 -8.69 15.26
N ILE A 168 7.16 -9.87 15.55
CA ILE A 168 7.59 -10.71 16.69
C ILE A 168 8.84 -11.52 16.34
N SER A 169 9.06 -11.84 15.06
CA SER A 169 10.17 -12.64 14.58
C SER A 169 10.87 -11.98 13.40
N GLU A 170 12.16 -12.25 13.27
CA GLU A 170 12.90 -11.88 12.07
C GLU A 170 12.42 -12.68 10.88
N GLY A 171 12.36 -12.04 9.70
CA GLY A 171 11.95 -12.65 8.44
C GLY A 171 10.52 -12.36 8.03
N HIS A 172 9.95 -13.20 7.19
CA HIS A 172 8.63 -13.01 6.56
C HIS A 172 7.44 -13.39 7.46
N SER A 173 7.59 -13.30 8.78
CA SER A 173 6.51 -13.58 9.71
C SER A 173 5.49 -12.44 9.69
N HIS A 174 4.22 -12.82 9.50
CA HIS A 174 3.06 -11.93 9.62
C HIS A 174 2.61 -11.71 11.06
N ASP A 175 3.33 -12.30 12.01
CA ASP A 175 3.00 -12.20 13.42
C ASP A 175 3.48 -10.87 13.98
N VAL A 176 2.56 -10.12 14.54
CA VAL A 176 2.82 -8.85 15.20
C VAL A 176 2.46 -8.92 16.66
N GLY A 177 3.26 -8.24 17.48
CA GLY A 177 3.04 -8.07 18.90
C GLY A 177 2.94 -6.62 19.30
N TYR A 178 2.21 -6.37 20.39
CA TYR A 178 2.20 -5.05 21.01
C TYR A 178 3.58 -4.78 21.63
N SER A 179 4.32 -3.87 21.02
CA SER A 179 5.68 -3.48 21.43
C SER A 179 5.89 -2.00 21.13
N PRO A 180 5.44 -1.13 22.05
CA PRO A 180 5.55 0.32 21.87
C PRO A 180 7.00 0.77 21.66
N HIS A 181 7.25 1.49 20.56
CA HIS A 181 8.58 1.96 20.19
C HIS A 181 8.50 3.28 19.41
N CYS A 182 9.64 3.93 19.20
CA CYS A 182 9.77 5.12 18.36
C CYS A 182 9.66 4.75 16.88
N LEU A 183 9.23 5.69 16.05
CA LEU A 183 9.42 5.55 14.59
C LEU A 183 10.91 5.33 14.30
N SER A 184 11.26 4.29 13.56
CA SER A 184 12.65 3.94 13.29
C SER A 184 12.94 3.85 11.79
N ARG A 185 14.12 4.39 11.40
CA ARG A 185 14.70 4.32 10.06
C ARG A 185 16.19 4.04 10.13
N GLY A 186 16.78 3.59 9.05
CA GLY A 186 18.21 3.35 8.94
C GLY A 186 18.63 3.33 7.47
N PHE A 187 18.68 4.51 6.82
CA PHE A 187 18.97 4.61 5.39
C PHE A 187 20.27 3.89 5.04
N VAL A 188 20.19 2.97 4.07
CA VAL A 188 21.33 2.13 3.68
C VAL A 188 22.58 2.95 3.34
N ILE A 189 22.40 4.16 2.79
CA ILE A 189 23.50 5.04 2.39
C ILE A 189 24.30 5.57 3.60
N ASN A 190 23.69 5.60 4.79
CA ASN A 190 24.30 6.07 6.02
C ASN A 190 24.88 4.93 6.88
N ASP A 191 24.66 3.68 6.48
CA ASP A 191 25.20 2.50 7.17
C ASP A 191 26.56 2.10 6.58
N PRO A 192 27.66 2.25 7.33
CA PRO A 192 29.01 1.92 6.85
C PRO A 192 29.18 0.43 6.49
N GLY A 193 28.29 -0.42 6.96
CA GLY A 193 28.29 -1.85 6.68
C GLY A 193 27.66 -2.23 5.33
N THR A 194 26.94 -1.31 4.70
CA THR A 194 26.25 -1.58 3.43
C THR A 194 27.23 -1.56 2.26
N PRO A 195 27.31 -2.64 1.45
CA PRO A 195 28.15 -2.66 0.27
C PRO A 195 27.71 -1.62 -0.77
N PRO A 196 28.63 -0.88 -1.43
CA PRO A 196 28.26 0.07 -2.48
C PRO A 196 27.41 -0.52 -3.60
N GLN A 197 27.63 -1.79 -3.95
CA GLN A 197 26.87 -2.50 -4.98
C GLN A 197 25.39 -2.68 -4.61
N GLU A 198 25.08 -2.84 -3.32
CA GLU A 198 23.69 -2.90 -2.83
C GLU A 198 23.01 -1.56 -3.03
N ILE A 199 23.67 -0.46 -2.68
CA ILE A 199 23.14 0.89 -2.88
C ILE A 199 22.92 1.17 -4.38
N GLU A 200 23.87 0.81 -5.23
CA GLU A 200 23.78 0.98 -6.69
C GLU A 200 22.60 0.19 -7.27
N LEU A 201 22.40 -1.05 -6.85
CA LEU A 201 21.25 -1.87 -7.24
C LEU A 201 19.91 -1.23 -6.85
N LEU A 202 19.79 -0.70 -5.63
CA LEU A 202 18.57 -0.04 -5.19
C LEU A 202 18.26 1.20 -6.04
N HIS A 203 19.27 1.99 -6.39
CA HIS A 203 19.11 3.14 -7.29
C HIS A 203 18.70 2.71 -8.71
N GLU A 204 19.28 1.63 -9.23
CA GLU A 204 18.92 1.07 -10.54
C GLU A 204 17.45 0.63 -10.58
N LEU A 205 16.97 -0.09 -9.57
CA LEU A 205 15.60 -0.62 -9.49
C LEU A 205 14.52 0.46 -9.44
N ILE A 206 14.85 1.69 -9.04
CA ILE A 206 13.93 2.83 -9.03
C ILE A 206 14.22 3.85 -10.14
N SER A 207 15.18 3.56 -11.01
CA SER A 207 15.53 4.46 -12.10
C SER A 207 14.39 4.63 -13.10
N PRO A 208 14.30 5.79 -13.80
CA PRO A 208 13.30 5.97 -14.86
C PRO A 208 13.36 4.89 -15.94
N ILE A 209 14.52 4.31 -16.22
CA ILE A 209 14.71 3.24 -17.22
C ILE A 209 14.02 1.96 -16.71
N TYR A 210 14.33 1.52 -15.50
CA TYR A 210 13.70 0.33 -14.92
C TYR A 210 12.16 0.46 -14.82
N ILE A 211 11.67 1.65 -14.46
CA ILE A 211 10.23 1.91 -14.42
C ILE A 211 9.61 1.88 -15.80
N GLN A 212 10.29 2.41 -16.82
CA GLN A 212 9.79 2.30 -18.20
C GLN A 212 9.69 0.82 -18.62
N GLU A 213 10.71 0.00 -18.38
CA GLU A 213 10.70 -1.43 -18.67
C GLU A 213 9.57 -2.16 -17.91
N THR A 214 9.35 -1.80 -16.65
CA THR A 214 8.23 -2.32 -15.85
C THR A 214 6.88 -1.95 -16.49
N LEU A 215 6.69 -0.71 -16.91
CA LEU A 215 5.45 -0.25 -17.55
C LEU A 215 5.25 -0.84 -18.96
N GLU A 216 6.28 -1.38 -19.59
CA GLU A 216 6.22 -2.06 -20.88
C GLU A 216 5.81 -3.53 -20.77
N GLN A 217 5.73 -4.09 -19.57
CA GLN A 217 5.32 -5.48 -19.39
C GLN A 217 3.94 -5.73 -20.05
N PRO A 218 3.81 -6.86 -20.78
CA PRO A 218 2.68 -7.08 -21.67
C PRO A 218 1.38 -7.43 -20.93
N ASP A 219 1.49 -8.04 -19.76
CA ASP A 219 0.37 -8.55 -18.98
C ASP A 219 0.50 -8.23 -17.50
N TYR A 220 -0.61 -8.43 -16.75
CA TYR A 220 -0.71 -8.11 -15.34
C TYR A 220 0.30 -8.87 -14.49
N GLU A 221 0.46 -10.18 -14.73
CA GLU A 221 1.33 -11.03 -13.92
C GLU A 221 2.79 -10.64 -14.07
N SER A 222 3.26 -10.45 -15.30
CA SER A 222 4.62 -9.98 -15.57
C SER A 222 4.85 -8.58 -14.96
N PHE A 223 3.86 -7.69 -15.08
CA PHE A 223 3.94 -6.34 -14.52
C PHE A 223 4.06 -6.37 -12.99
N PHE A 224 3.13 -7.00 -12.28
CA PHE A 224 3.16 -6.93 -10.81
C PHE A 224 4.37 -7.66 -10.23
N LYS A 225 4.79 -8.81 -10.78
CA LYS A 225 5.96 -9.55 -10.30
C LYS A 225 7.25 -8.74 -10.44
N MET A 226 7.48 -8.14 -11.61
CA MET A 226 8.65 -7.28 -11.84
C MET A 226 8.60 -6.05 -10.94
N PHE A 227 7.45 -5.43 -10.80
CA PHE A 227 7.27 -4.21 -10.03
C PHE A 227 7.45 -4.45 -8.53
N GLU A 228 6.77 -5.45 -7.95
CA GLU A 228 6.87 -5.74 -6.52
C GLU A 228 8.26 -6.18 -6.12
N SER A 229 8.86 -7.13 -6.87
CA SER A 229 10.19 -7.64 -6.57
C SER A 229 11.32 -6.64 -6.82
N GLY A 230 11.09 -5.64 -7.67
CA GLY A 230 12.05 -4.60 -8.04
C GLY A 230 11.78 -3.28 -7.30
N ALA A 231 11.16 -2.36 -8.01
CA ALA A 231 11.02 -0.96 -7.56
C ALA A 231 10.27 -0.80 -6.24
N HIS A 232 9.19 -1.57 -6.01
CA HIS A 232 8.49 -1.51 -4.73
C HIS A 232 9.42 -1.92 -3.59
N ASN A 233 10.09 -3.08 -3.68
CA ASN A 233 10.93 -3.59 -2.60
C ASN A 233 12.22 -2.78 -2.39
N ALA A 234 12.70 -2.04 -3.39
CA ALA A 234 13.87 -1.19 -3.26
C ALA A 234 13.67 -0.08 -2.20
N ILE A 235 12.46 0.44 -2.05
CA ILE A 235 12.16 1.52 -1.10
C ILE A 235 12.24 1.05 0.36
N PRO A 236 11.54 -0.01 0.81
CA PRO A 236 11.71 -0.51 2.17
C PRO A 236 13.14 -0.98 2.46
N GLN A 237 13.86 -1.54 1.49
CA GLN A 237 15.26 -1.92 1.66
C GLN A 237 16.17 -0.70 1.84
N PHE A 238 15.87 0.41 1.17
CA PHE A 238 16.60 1.66 1.35
C PHE A 238 16.32 2.30 2.72
N VAL A 239 15.06 2.34 3.14
CA VAL A 239 14.63 3.04 4.38
C VAL A 239 14.96 2.24 5.64
N ARG A 240 14.81 0.91 5.58
CA ARG A 240 15.02 -0.01 6.72
C ARG A 240 14.15 0.31 7.94
N GLY A 241 14.52 -0.17 9.12
CA GLY A 241 13.76 0.04 10.34
C GLY A 241 12.33 -0.47 10.23
N ASP A 242 11.38 0.33 10.66
CA ASP A 242 9.95 -0.01 10.58
C ASP A 242 9.49 -0.34 9.16
N PHE A 243 10.06 0.33 8.16
CA PHE A 243 9.63 0.19 6.76
C PHE A 243 9.96 -1.17 6.14
N LEU A 244 10.89 -1.94 6.71
CA LEU A 244 11.40 -3.19 6.10
C LEU A 244 10.54 -4.43 6.38
N THR A 245 9.44 -4.32 7.11
CA THR A 245 8.62 -5.47 7.52
C THR A 245 7.16 -5.30 7.17
N PHE A 246 6.32 -6.31 7.46
CA PHE A 246 4.87 -6.18 7.33
C PHE A 246 4.25 -5.15 8.30
N THR A 247 5.02 -4.59 9.21
CA THR A 247 4.64 -3.41 10.00
C THR A 247 5.08 -2.09 9.36
N ALA A 248 5.47 -2.10 8.08
CA ALA A 248 5.91 -0.92 7.31
C ALA A 248 4.99 0.31 7.41
N PRO A 249 3.65 0.17 7.53
CA PRO A 249 2.79 1.34 7.76
C PRO A 249 3.04 2.07 9.09
N ASN A 250 3.88 1.55 10.01
CA ASN A 250 4.40 2.33 11.13
C ASN A 250 5.04 3.65 10.66
N ASP A 251 5.71 3.62 9.52
CA ASP A 251 6.24 4.82 8.89
C ASP A 251 5.18 5.47 7.99
N PRO A 252 4.76 6.71 8.26
CA PRO A 252 3.73 7.38 7.46
C PRO A 252 4.08 7.57 5.99
N VAL A 253 5.36 7.55 5.60
CA VAL A 253 5.79 7.62 4.20
C VAL A 253 5.34 6.39 3.40
N PHE A 254 5.06 5.28 4.06
CA PHE A 254 4.49 4.08 3.45
C PHE A 254 3.27 4.39 2.56
N PHE A 255 2.37 5.24 3.02
CA PHE A 255 1.16 5.57 2.27
C PHE A 255 1.44 6.41 1.01
N LEU A 256 2.46 7.29 1.06
CA LEU A 256 2.90 8.04 -0.12
C LEU A 256 3.62 7.12 -1.12
N HIS A 257 4.41 6.17 -0.62
CA HIS A 257 5.05 5.14 -1.42
C HIS A 257 4.01 4.27 -2.13
N HIS A 258 3.00 3.77 -1.42
CA HIS A 258 1.95 2.95 -2.02
C HIS A 258 0.99 3.75 -2.92
N ALA A 259 0.83 5.05 -2.72
CA ALA A 259 0.15 5.91 -3.68
C ALA A 259 0.95 6.04 -5.00
N GLN A 260 2.29 6.04 -4.96
CA GLN A 260 3.13 5.94 -6.16
C GLN A 260 3.05 4.55 -6.80
N VAL A 261 3.01 3.48 -6.01
CA VAL A 261 2.80 2.12 -6.52
C VAL A 261 1.48 2.04 -7.29
N ASP A 262 0.41 2.56 -6.72
CA ASP A 262 -0.89 2.65 -7.36
C ASP A 262 -0.87 3.53 -8.62
N ARG A 263 -0.17 4.67 -8.60
CA ARG A 263 0.01 5.53 -9.77
C ARG A 263 0.69 4.80 -10.92
N LEU A 264 1.74 4.04 -10.67
CA LEU A 264 2.44 3.29 -11.72
C LEU A 264 1.56 2.18 -12.29
N TRP A 265 0.76 1.51 -11.47
CA TRP A 265 -0.26 0.57 -11.96
C TRP A 265 -1.33 1.29 -12.78
N TRP A 266 -1.83 2.44 -12.32
CA TRP A 266 -2.77 3.25 -13.08
C TRP A 266 -2.17 3.67 -14.45
N LEU A 267 -0.93 4.13 -14.50
CA LEU A 267 -0.24 4.45 -15.76
C LEU A 267 -0.12 3.24 -16.69
N TRP A 268 0.17 2.06 -16.15
CA TRP A 268 0.19 0.82 -16.92
C TRP A 268 -1.21 0.51 -17.47
N GLN A 269 -2.27 0.65 -16.68
CA GLN A 269 -3.65 0.47 -17.11
C GLN A 269 -4.04 1.46 -18.22
N GLN A 270 -3.62 2.73 -18.12
CA GLN A 270 -3.95 3.77 -19.10
C GLN A 270 -3.28 3.58 -20.48
N ARG A 271 -2.30 2.69 -20.62
CA ARG A 271 -1.71 2.36 -21.94
C ARG A 271 -2.66 1.57 -22.84
N ASP A 272 -3.55 0.77 -22.26
CA ASP A 272 -4.62 0.02 -22.94
C ASP A 272 -5.79 -0.23 -21.96
N PRO A 273 -6.61 0.79 -21.69
CA PRO A 273 -7.67 0.68 -20.68
C PRO A 273 -8.70 -0.41 -21.01
N ALA A 274 -8.98 -0.64 -22.32
CA ALA A 274 -9.97 -1.62 -22.73
C ALA A 274 -9.61 -3.05 -22.31
N THR A 275 -8.32 -3.37 -22.30
CA THR A 275 -7.80 -4.67 -21.90
C THR A 275 -7.36 -4.66 -20.42
N ARG A 276 -6.59 -3.66 -20.01
CA ARG A 276 -5.86 -3.69 -18.74
C ARG A 276 -6.71 -3.38 -17.51
N LEU A 277 -7.86 -2.72 -17.66
CA LEU A 277 -8.82 -2.54 -16.57
C LEU A 277 -9.56 -3.82 -16.16
N VAL A 278 -9.50 -4.86 -16.98
CA VAL A 278 -10.12 -6.17 -16.70
C VAL A 278 -9.11 -7.31 -16.68
N GLN A 279 -7.84 -7.00 -16.91
CA GLN A 279 -6.77 -7.99 -16.91
C GLN A 279 -6.24 -8.19 -15.47
N PHE A 280 -6.56 -9.36 -14.91
CA PHE A 280 -6.12 -9.76 -13.58
C PHE A 280 -5.96 -11.28 -13.56
N HIS A 281 -4.74 -11.74 -13.28
CA HIS A 281 -4.39 -13.16 -13.15
C HIS A 281 -3.04 -13.30 -12.45
N GLY A 282 -2.73 -14.49 -12.00
CA GLY A 282 -1.49 -14.82 -11.33
C GLY A 282 -1.74 -15.65 -10.07
N PRO A 283 -0.71 -15.95 -9.28
CA PRO A 283 -0.81 -16.75 -8.08
C PRO A 283 -1.68 -16.07 -7.02
N SER A 284 -2.55 -16.87 -6.36
CA SER A 284 -3.42 -16.39 -5.27
C SER A 284 -2.69 -16.27 -3.92
N GLU A 285 -1.48 -16.81 -3.82
CA GLU A 285 -0.63 -16.81 -2.64
C GLU A 285 0.81 -16.45 -3.01
N ASP A 286 1.67 -16.28 -2.01
CA ASP A 286 3.08 -15.90 -2.20
C ASP A 286 3.81 -16.86 -3.16
N PHE A 287 4.09 -16.39 -4.37
CA PHE A 287 4.71 -17.17 -5.44
C PHE A 287 6.16 -17.60 -5.15
N ARG A 288 6.81 -17.04 -4.16
CA ARG A 288 8.18 -17.44 -3.77
C ARG A 288 8.20 -18.80 -3.07
N HIS A 289 7.05 -19.23 -2.51
CA HIS A 289 6.92 -20.46 -1.74
C HIS A 289 6.04 -21.52 -2.41
N HIS A 290 5.26 -21.14 -3.45
CA HIS A 290 4.24 -21.98 -4.08
C HIS A 290 4.35 -21.96 -5.62
N GLU A 291 5.50 -22.31 -6.19
CA GLU A 291 5.74 -22.21 -7.64
C GLU A 291 4.81 -23.06 -8.54
N HIS A 292 4.15 -24.09 -8.01
CA HIS A 292 3.42 -25.05 -8.86
C HIS A 292 1.96 -25.34 -8.48
N ASP A 293 1.47 -24.89 -7.33
CA ASP A 293 0.13 -25.28 -6.83
C ASP A 293 -0.79 -24.10 -6.48
N ALA A 294 -0.36 -22.85 -6.65
CA ALA A 294 -1.23 -21.72 -6.37
C ALA A 294 -2.38 -21.66 -7.37
N SER A 295 -3.62 -21.60 -6.87
CA SER A 295 -4.79 -21.37 -7.73
C SER A 295 -4.64 -20.03 -8.44
N SER A 296 -5.10 -19.95 -9.69
CA SER A 296 -5.09 -18.70 -10.45
C SER A 296 -6.12 -17.72 -9.89
N SER A 297 -5.69 -16.52 -9.57
CA SER A 297 -6.56 -15.44 -9.12
C SER A 297 -7.51 -14.95 -10.20
N THR A 298 -8.67 -14.46 -9.78
CA THR A 298 -9.74 -13.95 -10.63
C THR A 298 -10.27 -12.60 -10.16
N LEU A 299 -10.96 -11.87 -11.03
CA LEU A 299 -11.63 -10.61 -10.69
C LEU A 299 -12.70 -10.77 -9.59
N LEU A 300 -13.22 -11.97 -9.36
CA LEU A 300 -14.24 -12.27 -8.35
C LEU A 300 -13.67 -12.55 -6.98
N ASP A 301 -12.35 -12.67 -6.86
CA ASP A 301 -11.70 -12.92 -5.59
C ASP A 301 -11.94 -11.77 -4.62
N VAL A 302 -12.07 -12.13 -3.34
CA VAL A 302 -12.31 -11.17 -2.26
C VAL A 302 -10.98 -10.65 -1.74
N LEU A 303 -10.89 -9.34 -1.55
CA LEU A 303 -9.78 -8.65 -0.90
C LEU A 303 -10.09 -8.53 0.60
N PRO A 304 -9.49 -9.36 1.47
CA PRO A 304 -9.68 -9.23 2.91
C PRO A 304 -8.94 -8.01 3.43
N ILE A 305 -9.66 -6.99 3.88
CA ILE A 305 -9.08 -5.70 4.34
C ILE A 305 -8.78 -5.71 5.85
N GLY A 306 -8.76 -6.86 6.48
CA GLY A 306 -8.36 -7.00 7.87
C GLY A 306 -9.32 -6.35 8.88
N GLY A 307 -10.58 -6.06 8.50
CA GLY A 307 -11.61 -5.48 9.38
C GLY A 307 -11.63 -3.96 9.41
N LEU A 308 -10.80 -3.26 8.62
CA LEU A 308 -10.85 -1.79 8.50
C LEU A 308 -12.15 -1.31 7.86
N THR A 309 -12.69 -2.08 6.94
CA THR A 309 -13.99 -1.91 6.30
C THR A 309 -14.53 -3.27 5.85
N GLU A 310 -15.69 -3.30 5.18
CA GLU A 310 -16.17 -4.50 4.49
C GLU A 310 -15.19 -4.91 3.39
N ASP A 311 -15.00 -6.21 3.23
CA ASP A 311 -14.17 -6.78 2.18
C ASP A 311 -14.78 -6.48 0.79
N MET A 312 -13.94 -6.29 -0.21
CA MET A 312 -14.35 -5.97 -1.57
C MET A 312 -13.81 -7.02 -2.55
N ARG A 313 -14.38 -7.06 -3.75
CA ARG A 313 -13.82 -7.89 -4.82
C ARG A 313 -12.75 -7.13 -5.58
N VAL A 314 -11.86 -7.88 -6.22
CA VAL A 314 -10.84 -7.32 -7.11
C VAL A 314 -11.49 -6.44 -8.20
N GLU A 315 -12.58 -6.92 -8.84
CA GLU A 315 -13.30 -6.16 -9.89
C GLU A 315 -13.77 -4.77 -9.43
N ASP A 316 -13.98 -4.60 -8.13
CA ASP A 316 -14.47 -3.35 -7.53
C ASP A 316 -13.42 -2.24 -7.48
N VAL A 317 -12.15 -2.60 -7.57
CA VAL A 317 -11.02 -1.67 -7.43
C VAL A 317 -10.11 -1.59 -8.67
N MET A 318 -10.45 -2.29 -9.76
CA MET A 318 -9.66 -2.25 -10.98
C MET A 318 -9.68 -0.89 -11.67
N ASP A 319 -10.83 -0.22 -11.69
CA ASP A 319 -11.01 1.10 -12.31
C ASP A 319 -11.18 2.18 -11.23
N THR A 320 -10.30 3.17 -11.25
CA THR A 320 -10.35 4.29 -10.30
C THR A 320 -11.54 5.25 -10.54
N ASN A 321 -12.26 5.10 -11.66
CA ASN A 321 -13.45 5.89 -12.02
C ASN A 321 -14.76 5.11 -11.90
N ASN A 322 -14.83 4.11 -11.03
CA ASN A 322 -15.99 3.20 -10.91
C ASN A 322 -17.05 3.61 -9.85
N GLY A 323 -17.00 4.83 -9.34
CA GLY A 323 -17.90 5.33 -8.32
C GLY A 323 -17.54 4.97 -6.87
N ILE A 324 -16.49 4.18 -6.63
CA ILE A 324 -15.96 3.86 -5.31
C ILE A 324 -14.71 4.71 -5.01
N LEU A 325 -13.71 4.62 -5.87
CA LEU A 325 -12.39 5.21 -5.64
C LEU A 325 -12.34 6.70 -6.01
N CYS A 326 -12.85 7.06 -7.17
CA CYS A 326 -13.06 8.43 -7.65
C CYS A 326 -11.82 9.33 -7.66
N TYR A 327 -10.71 8.83 -8.19
CA TYR A 327 -9.49 9.65 -8.36
C TYR A 327 -8.73 9.34 -9.65
N ILE A 328 -7.81 10.26 -10.01
CA ILE A 328 -6.79 10.15 -11.07
C ILE A 328 -5.45 10.69 -10.58
N TYR A 329 -4.41 10.51 -11.39
CA TYR A 329 -3.05 11.04 -11.15
C TYR A 329 -2.66 12.12 -12.17
#